data_bcc68fdc1afef0224ff5cdda4cd81667
#
_entry.id   bcc68fdc1afef0224ff5cdda4cd81667
#
_cell.length_a   1.000
_cell.length_b   1.000
_cell.length_c   1.000
_cell.angle_alpha   90.00
_cell.angle_beta   90.00
_cell.angle_gamma   90.00
#
_symmetry.space_group_name_H-M   'P 1'
#
loop_
_entity.id
_entity.type
_entity.pdbx_description
1 polymer ?
#
loop_
_entity_poly.entity_id
_entity_poly.type
_entity_poly.pdbx_seq_one_letter_code
_entity_poly.pdbx_strand_id
1 'polypeptide(L)'
;MNLYQMIFKRRSIRKFKYEAVPEQLIKDVLAFADRVATLCPEISTKMEIKENIGKDLPVKGLWKVEAPYYLVFYSEEKDGWMMNAGYVLEPVLLYMTGKGLGTCYLGSTRIPGPEPAGMKTAVAVAFGYPRSLLYRDPATAKRLPLKELCVFKDEIGEPLKNILKAVRLAPSAMNT
;
A
#
# COMPACT_ATOMS: atom_id res chain seq x y z
N MET A 1 -4.16 -16.78 6.08
CA MET A 1 -3.08 -16.15 5.28
C MET A 1 -2.09 -15.50 6.23
N ASN A 2 -0.78 -15.67 6.01
CA ASN A 2 0.26 -15.07 6.85
C ASN A 2 0.74 -13.75 6.21
N LEU A 3 0.35 -12.59 6.77
CA LEU A 3 0.73 -11.27 6.26
C LEU A 3 2.24 -11.02 6.35
N TYR A 4 2.91 -11.56 7.38
CA TYR A 4 4.36 -11.42 7.51
C TYR A 4 5.11 -11.97 6.29
N GLN A 5 4.68 -13.11 5.76
CA GLN A 5 5.26 -13.65 4.53
C GLN A 5 5.03 -12.75 3.31
N MET A 6 3.93 -12.01 3.29
CA MET A 6 3.61 -11.09 2.18
C MET A 6 4.55 -9.87 2.16
N ILE A 7 5.14 -9.47 3.30
CA ILE A 7 6.17 -8.42 3.34
C ILE A 7 7.32 -8.74 2.38
N PHE A 8 7.76 -9.98 2.35
CA PHE A 8 8.87 -10.42 1.50
C PHE A 8 8.47 -10.58 0.04
N LYS A 9 7.20 -10.81 -0.26
CA LYS A 9 6.66 -11.08 -1.60
C LYS A 9 6.12 -9.84 -2.29
N ARG A 10 5.52 -8.88 -1.56
CA ARG A 10 4.87 -7.71 -2.14
C ARG A 10 5.86 -6.83 -2.91
N ARG A 11 5.44 -6.38 -4.08
CA ARG A 11 6.13 -5.37 -4.88
C ARG A 11 5.14 -4.37 -5.46
N SER A 12 5.60 -3.19 -5.85
CA SER A 12 4.78 -2.23 -6.57
C SER A 12 4.52 -2.72 -8.00
N ILE A 13 3.26 -2.93 -8.32
CA ILE A 13 2.77 -3.29 -9.66
C ILE A 13 2.28 -2.03 -10.36
N ARG A 14 2.80 -1.77 -11.55
CA ARG A 14 2.49 -0.55 -12.34
C ARG A 14 1.82 -0.84 -13.69
N LYS A 15 1.62 -2.12 -14.02
CA LYS A 15 0.93 -2.56 -15.23
C LYS A 15 -0.13 -3.59 -14.83
N PHE A 16 -1.38 -3.25 -15.09
CA PHE A 16 -2.55 -4.03 -14.69
C PHE A 16 -3.32 -4.55 -15.91
N LYS A 17 -4.00 -5.68 -15.74
CA LYS A 17 -5.09 -6.11 -16.59
C LYS A 17 -6.32 -5.28 -16.23
N TYR A 18 -7.15 -4.93 -17.21
CA TYR A 18 -8.42 -4.26 -16.98
C TYR A 18 -9.54 -5.30 -16.91
N GLU A 19 -9.40 -6.20 -15.93
CA GLU A 19 -10.33 -7.27 -15.60
C GLU A 19 -11.04 -6.92 -14.29
N ALA A 20 -12.33 -7.23 -14.20
CA ALA A 20 -13.10 -6.99 -12.98
C ALA A 20 -12.59 -7.87 -11.84
N VAL A 21 -12.38 -7.22 -10.69
CA VAL A 21 -12.17 -7.93 -9.42
C VAL A 21 -13.54 -8.34 -8.89
N PRO A 22 -13.75 -9.61 -8.47
CA PRO A 22 -15.03 -10.03 -7.92
C PRO A 22 -15.50 -9.11 -6.78
N GLU A 23 -16.78 -8.74 -6.81
CA GLU A 23 -17.38 -7.83 -5.83
C GLU A 23 -17.18 -8.33 -4.39
N GLN A 24 -17.27 -9.65 -4.18
CA GLN A 24 -17.01 -10.25 -2.87
C GLN A 24 -15.57 -9.98 -2.40
N LEU A 25 -14.57 -10.04 -3.30
CA LEU A 25 -13.19 -9.75 -2.93
C LEU A 25 -13.00 -8.25 -2.59
N ILE A 26 -13.69 -7.34 -3.29
CA ILE A 26 -13.72 -5.92 -2.95
C ILE A 26 -14.29 -5.71 -1.54
N LYS A 27 -15.43 -6.35 -1.23
CA LYS A 27 -16.04 -6.33 0.11
C LYS A 27 -15.11 -6.90 1.18
N ASP A 28 -14.44 -8.02 0.88
CA ASP A 28 -13.49 -8.65 1.80
C ASP A 28 -12.29 -7.73 2.11
N VAL A 29 -11.79 -6.98 1.12
CA VAL A 29 -10.71 -6.01 1.31
C VAL A 29 -11.16 -4.88 2.23
N LEU A 30 -12.34 -4.30 2.02
CA LEU A 30 -12.87 -3.24 2.88
C LEU A 30 -13.15 -3.74 4.30
N ALA A 31 -13.79 -4.92 4.44
CA ALA A 31 -14.03 -5.55 5.73
C ALA A 31 -12.74 -5.93 6.47
N PHE A 32 -11.66 -6.22 5.76
CA PHE A 32 -10.35 -6.40 6.36
C PHE A 32 -9.79 -5.06 6.82
N ALA A 33 -9.89 -4.01 6.00
CA ALA A 33 -9.41 -2.67 6.31
C ALA A 33 -10.06 -2.10 7.58
N ASP A 34 -11.36 -2.30 7.75
CA ASP A 34 -12.12 -1.85 8.94
C ASP A 34 -11.65 -2.51 10.26
N ARG A 35 -10.95 -3.64 10.16
CA ARG A 35 -10.41 -4.38 11.33
C ARG A 35 -8.94 -4.10 11.60
N VAL A 36 -8.27 -3.36 10.74
CA VAL A 36 -6.87 -2.99 10.97
C VAL A 36 -6.80 -1.96 12.09
N ALA A 37 -5.96 -2.24 13.09
CA ALA A 37 -5.72 -1.29 14.17
C ALA A 37 -5.11 0.01 13.61
N THR A 38 -5.51 1.13 14.18
CA THR A 38 -4.94 2.45 13.88
C THR A 38 -3.80 2.77 14.85
N LEU A 39 -2.80 3.50 14.37
CA LEU A 39 -1.70 3.99 15.21
C LEU A 39 -2.14 5.19 16.05
N CYS A 40 -3.00 6.04 15.51
CA CYS A 40 -3.53 7.26 16.13
C CYS A 40 -5.06 7.16 16.19
N PRO A 41 -5.65 6.62 17.26
CA PRO A 41 -7.11 6.42 17.37
C PRO A 41 -7.93 7.71 17.33
N GLU A 42 -7.33 8.85 17.67
CA GLU A 42 -7.95 10.17 17.65
C GLU A 42 -8.06 10.79 16.24
N ILE A 43 -7.50 10.13 15.22
CA ILE A 43 -7.54 10.57 13.82
C ILE A 43 -8.58 9.74 13.08
N SER A 44 -9.66 10.38 12.66
CA SER A 44 -10.68 9.73 11.84
C SER A 44 -10.13 9.45 10.45
N THR A 45 -10.40 8.26 9.95
CA THR A 45 -9.95 7.81 8.62
C THR A 45 -11.09 7.17 7.84
N LYS A 46 -10.99 7.20 6.51
CA LYS A 46 -11.95 6.53 5.62
C LYS A 46 -11.24 5.97 4.41
N MET A 47 -11.66 4.81 3.94
CA MET A 47 -11.19 4.23 2.68
C MET A 47 -12.33 4.14 1.68
N GLU A 48 -12.05 4.46 0.43
CA GLU A 48 -12.97 4.28 -0.68
C GLU A 48 -12.27 3.60 -1.85
N ILE A 49 -12.98 2.71 -2.54
CA ILE A 49 -12.51 2.11 -3.78
C ILE A 49 -13.22 2.82 -4.94
N LYS A 50 -12.42 3.33 -5.88
CA LYS A 50 -12.87 3.93 -7.13
C LYS A 50 -12.60 2.94 -8.26
N GLU A 51 -13.65 2.51 -8.95
CA GLU A 51 -13.52 1.69 -10.15
C GLU A 51 -13.13 2.54 -11.37
N ASN A 52 -12.30 1.99 -12.24
CA ASN A 52 -11.81 2.62 -13.47
C ASN A 52 -11.63 1.60 -14.60
N ILE A 53 -12.45 0.56 -14.62
CA ILE A 53 -12.38 -0.47 -15.69
C ILE A 53 -12.62 0.16 -17.06
N GLY A 54 -13.56 1.08 -17.17
CA GLY A 54 -13.85 1.85 -18.39
C GLY A 54 -12.76 2.87 -18.76
N LYS A 55 -11.77 3.13 -17.89
CA LYS A 55 -10.75 4.17 -18.04
C LYS A 55 -11.30 5.60 -18.07
N ASP A 56 -12.45 5.80 -17.45
CA ASP A 56 -13.19 7.07 -17.48
C ASP A 56 -12.75 8.05 -16.38
N LEU A 57 -12.00 7.57 -15.38
CA LEU A 57 -11.49 8.43 -14.31
C LEU A 57 -10.33 9.30 -14.81
N PRO A 58 -10.46 10.63 -14.80
CA PRO A 58 -9.40 11.56 -15.22
C PRO A 58 -8.31 11.67 -14.14
N VAL A 59 -7.57 10.59 -13.93
CA VAL A 59 -6.47 10.51 -12.96
C VAL A 59 -5.36 11.49 -13.37
N LYS A 60 -4.96 12.37 -12.44
CA LYS A 60 -3.94 13.41 -12.66
C LYS A 60 -2.72 13.17 -11.78
N GLY A 61 -1.54 13.54 -12.26
CA GLY A 61 -0.29 13.46 -11.49
C GLY A 61 0.93 13.21 -12.38
N LEU A 62 2.11 13.55 -11.86
CA LEU A 62 3.39 13.39 -12.57
C LEU A 62 3.77 11.92 -12.78
N TRP A 63 3.47 11.05 -11.81
CA TRP A 63 3.82 9.64 -11.80
C TRP A 63 2.56 8.77 -11.75
N LYS A 64 1.60 9.06 -12.65
CA LYS A 64 0.36 8.30 -12.69
C LYS A 64 0.61 6.84 -13.09
N VAL A 65 -0.05 5.95 -12.41
CA VAL A 65 -0.16 4.54 -12.78
C VAL A 65 -1.61 4.29 -13.15
N GLU A 66 -1.85 3.91 -14.39
CA GLU A 66 -3.18 3.55 -14.88
C GLU A 66 -3.56 2.17 -14.35
N ALA A 67 -4.69 2.08 -13.68
CA ALA A 67 -5.18 0.86 -13.04
C ALA A 67 -6.71 0.74 -13.16
N PRO A 68 -7.25 -0.48 -13.10
CA PRO A 68 -8.70 -0.69 -13.12
C PRO A 68 -9.39 -0.26 -11.83
N TYR A 69 -8.64 -0.12 -10.73
CA TYR A 69 -9.15 0.31 -9.42
C TYR A 69 -8.15 1.17 -8.68
N TYR A 70 -8.69 2.09 -7.87
CA TYR A 70 -7.92 2.89 -6.93
C TYR A 70 -8.54 2.80 -5.54
N LEU A 71 -7.72 2.48 -4.54
CA LEU A 71 -8.06 2.62 -3.14
C LEU A 71 -7.60 4.01 -2.70
N VAL A 72 -8.52 4.85 -2.26
CA VAL A 72 -8.24 6.20 -1.76
C VAL A 72 -8.38 6.19 -0.25
N PHE A 73 -7.34 6.62 0.44
CA PHE A 73 -7.32 6.76 1.89
C PHE A 73 -7.46 8.23 2.27
N TYR A 74 -8.53 8.53 2.96
CA TYR A 74 -8.81 9.84 3.52
C TYR A 74 -8.52 9.86 5.02
N SER A 75 -8.07 11.00 5.53
CA SER A 75 -7.77 11.20 6.94
C SER A 75 -8.02 12.64 7.35
N GLU A 76 -8.39 12.87 8.61
CA GLU A 76 -8.24 14.18 9.23
C GLU A 76 -6.77 14.58 9.20
N GLU A 77 -6.49 15.86 8.93
CA GLU A 77 -5.13 16.43 8.84
C GLU A 77 -4.67 16.88 10.24
N LYS A 78 -4.37 15.90 11.11
CA LYS A 78 -3.83 16.09 12.46
C LYS A 78 -2.38 15.63 12.51
N ASP A 79 -1.65 15.95 13.58
CA ASP A 79 -0.28 15.47 13.76
C ASP A 79 -0.20 13.92 13.67
N GLY A 80 0.77 13.42 12.93
CA GLY A 80 0.94 11.97 12.72
C GLY A 80 0.03 11.33 11.67
N TRP A 81 -0.89 12.05 11.00
CA TRP A 81 -1.85 11.49 10.06
C TRP A 81 -1.25 10.69 8.90
N MET A 82 -0.12 11.15 8.34
CA MET A 82 0.56 10.42 7.26
C MET A 82 1.22 9.12 7.75
N MET A 83 1.74 9.13 8.96
CA MET A 83 2.30 7.92 9.60
C MET A 83 1.18 6.92 9.90
N ASN A 84 0.04 7.41 10.43
CA ASN A 84 -1.15 6.61 10.65
C ASN A 84 -1.67 5.99 9.34
N ALA A 85 -1.72 6.76 8.24
CA ALA A 85 -2.11 6.26 6.92
C ALA A 85 -1.21 5.11 6.45
N GLY A 86 0.11 5.24 6.60
CA GLY A 86 1.06 4.18 6.27
C GLY A 86 0.88 2.92 7.12
N TYR A 87 0.65 3.09 8.42
CA TYR A 87 0.44 2.01 9.38
C TYR A 87 -0.82 1.20 9.05
N VAL A 88 -1.92 1.86 8.72
CA VAL A 88 -3.20 1.22 8.39
C VAL A 88 -3.20 0.60 7.00
N LEU A 89 -2.60 1.27 6.01
CA LEU A 89 -2.66 0.80 4.63
C LEU A 89 -1.75 -0.40 4.34
N GLU A 90 -0.56 -0.47 4.92
CA GLU A 90 0.36 -1.57 4.55
C GLU A 90 -0.22 -2.96 4.84
N PRO A 91 -0.85 -3.26 6.00
CA PRO A 91 -1.54 -4.53 6.19
C PRO A 91 -2.63 -4.82 5.14
N VAL A 92 -3.37 -3.80 4.70
CA VAL A 92 -4.39 -3.93 3.65
C VAL A 92 -3.74 -4.33 2.31
N LEU A 93 -2.63 -3.70 1.94
CA LEU A 93 -1.92 -4.02 0.71
C LEU A 93 -1.27 -5.41 0.76
N LEU A 94 -0.79 -5.84 1.92
CA LEU A 94 -0.30 -7.19 2.14
C LEU A 94 -1.44 -8.22 2.00
N TYR A 95 -2.61 -7.91 2.56
CA TYR A 95 -3.82 -8.74 2.39
C TYR A 95 -4.20 -8.85 0.90
N MET A 96 -4.30 -7.73 0.18
CA MET A 96 -4.60 -7.70 -1.25
C MET A 96 -3.58 -8.53 -2.06
N THR A 97 -2.27 -8.38 -1.74
CA THR A 97 -1.20 -9.17 -2.37
C THR A 97 -1.39 -10.67 -2.15
N GLY A 98 -1.77 -11.08 -0.94
CA GLY A 98 -2.07 -12.48 -0.63
C GLY A 98 -3.33 -13.02 -1.30
N LYS A 99 -4.21 -12.13 -1.77
CA LYS A 99 -5.41 -12.46 -2.57
C LYS A 99 -5.17 -12.39 -4.08
N GLY A 100 -3.92 -12.21 -4.52
CA GLY A 100 -3.58 -12.19 -5.95
C GLY A 100 -3.65 -10.80 -6.59
N LEU A 101 -3.93 -9.74 -5.84
CA LEU A 101 -4.01 -8.38 -6.36
C LEU A 101 -2.65 -7.68 -6.29
N GLY A 102 -2.25 -7.08 -7.39
CA GLY A 102 -1.10 -6.17 -7.44
C GLY A 102 -1.49 -4.80 -6.89
N THR A 103 -0.55 -4.13 -6.22
CA THR A 103 -0.77 -2.81 -5.62
C THR A 103 0.39 -1.87 -5.91
N CYS A 104 0.12 -0.54 -5.97
CA CYS A 104 1.15 0.49 -6.07
C CYS A 104 0.70 1.77 -5.36
N TYR A 105 1.46 2.23 -4.37
CA TYR A 105 1.28 3.57 -3.78
C TYR A 105 1.51 4.66 -4.82
N LEU A 106 0.70 5.72 -4.77
CA LEU A 106 0.69 6.84 -5.72
C LEU A 106 0.99 8.15 -4.97
N GLY A 107 2.26 8.54 -4.94
CA GLY A 107 2.71 9.67 -4.12
C GLY A 107 2.24 11.07 -4.59
N SER A 108 2.05 11.29 -5.89
CA SER A 108 1.66 12.60 -6.44
C SER A 108 0.43 12.54 -7.34
N THR A 109 -0.37 11.50 -7.18
CA THR A 109 -1.53 11.23 -8.03
C THR A 109 -2.80 11.67 -7.32
N ARG A 110 -3.65 12.42 -8.02
CA ARG A 110 -4.99 12.79 -7.56
C ARG A 110 -6.02 11.95 -8.28
N ILE A 111 -6.85 11.28 -7.49
CA ILE A 111 -8.02 10.55 -7.95
C ILE A 111 -9.22 11.49 -7.82
N PRO A 112 -10.00 11.73 -8.90
CA PRO A 112 -11.10 12.67 -8.85
C PRO A 112 -12.22 12.20 -7.93
N GLY A 113 -12.91 13.17 -7.36
CA GLY A 113 -14.06 12.97 -6.48
C GLY A 113 -14.01 13.90 -5.26
N PRO A 114 -15.15 14.10 -4.59
CA PRO A 114 -15.20 14.90 -3.37
C PRO A 114 -14.45 14.19 -2.24
N GLU A 115 -13.72 14.96 -1.46
CA GLU A 115 -13.17 14.50 -0.19
C GLU A 115 -14.29 14.49 0.87
N PRO A 116 -14.31 13.50 1.79
CA PRO A 116 -15.24 13.52 2.91
C PRO A 116 -15.08 14.77 3.77
N ALA A 117 -16.16 15.26 4.38
CA ALA A 117 -16.14 16.45 5.22
C ALA A 117 -15.08 16.34 6.33
N GLY A 118 -14.22 17.34 6.45
CA GLY A 118 -13.16 17.39 7.46
C GLY A 118 -11.94 16.49 7.19
N MET A 119 -11.90 15.80 6.05
CA MET A 119 -10.80 14.91 5.68
C MET A 119 -10.07 15.39 4.42
N LYS A 120 -8.82 14.93 4.28
CA LYS A 120 -7.97 15.09 3.10
C LYS A 120 -7.58 13.73 2.55
N THR A 121 -7.29 13.68 1.26
CA THR A 121 -6.66 12.51 0.66
C THR A 121 -5.22 12.40 1.15
N ALA A 122 -4.94 11.42 2.00
CA ALA A 122 -3.59 11.14 2.47
C ALA A 122 -2.77 10.44 1.38
N VAL A 123 -3.32 9.41 0.77
CA VAL A 123 -2.67 8.65 -0.29
C VAL A 123 -3.68 7.86 -1.10
N ALA A 124 -3.33 7.59 -2.37
CA ALA A 124 -4.06 6.66 -3.21
C ALA A 124 -3.18 5.45 -3.56
N VAL A 125 -3.82 4.32 -3.81
CA VAL A 125 -3.18 3.07 -4.23
C VAL A 125 -3.85 2.56 -5.49
N ALA A 126 -3.07 2.38 -6.56
CA ALA A 126 -3.53 1.67 -7.75
C ALA A 126 -3.55 0.17 -7.48
N PHE A 127 -4.60 -0.55 -7.89
CA PHE A 127 -4.64 -2.00 -7.73
C PHE A 127 -5.45 -2.73 -8.81
N GLY A 128 -5.27 -4.04 -8.89
CA GLY A 128 -5.93 -4.94 -9.82
C GLY A 128 -5.08 -6.18 -10.11
N TYR A 129 -5.48 -6.99 -11.07
CA TYR A 129 -4.68 -8.13 -11.50
C TYR A 129 -3.45 -7.68 -12.28
N PRO A 130 -2.24 -8.17 -11.90
CA PRO A 130 -1.00 -7.73 -12.55
C PRO A 130 -0.86 -8.33 -13.96
N ARG A 131 -0.25 -7.56 -14.89
CA ARG A 131 0.21 -8.09 -16.18
C ARG A 131 1.58 -8.77 -16.12
N SER A 132 2.29 -8.63 -15.00
CA SER A 132 3.61 -9.20 -14.75
C SER A 132 3.57 -10.11 -13.53
N LEU A 133 4.72 -10.66 -13.13
CA LEU A 133 4.82 -11.41 -11.88
C LEU A 133 4.33 -10.57 -10.70
N LEU A 134 3.41 -11.14 -9.91
CA LEU A 134 2.85 -10.49 -8.73
C LEU A 134 3.88 -10.35 -7.62
N TYR A 135 4.68 -11.38 -7.40
CA TYR A 135 5.62 -11.45 -6.29
C TYR A 135 7.03 -11.05 -6.70
N ARG A 136 7.78 -10.48 -5.76
CA ARG A 136 9.22 -10.32 -5.89
C ARG A 136 9.95 -11.48 -5.25
N ASP A 137 11.18 -11.68 -5.66
CA ASP A 137 12.18 -12.40 -4.89
C ASP A 137 12.83 -11.39 -3.92
N PRO A 138 12.77 -11.60 -2.59
CA PRO A 138 13.37 -10.67 -1.63
C PRO A 138 14.90 -10.55 -1.77
N ALA A 139 15.57 -11.57 -2.30
CA ALA A 139 17.01 -11.54 -2.53
C ALA A 139 17.39 -10.53 -3.63
N THR A 140 16.52 -10.32 -4.62
CA THR A 140 16.75 -9.39 -5.75
C THR A 140 16.10 -8.02 -5.53
N ALA A 141 15.55 -7.75 -4.33
CA ALA A 141 14.92 -6.48 -4.03
C ALA A 141 15.94 -5.33 -4.05
N LYS A 142 15.70 -4.34 -4.91
CA LYS A 142 16.53 -3.12 -4.97
C LYS A 142 16.26 -2.28 -3.71
N ARG A 143 17.09 -2.46 -2.70
CA ARG A 143 17.08 -1.76 -1.41
C ARG A 143 18.51 -1.60 -0.94
N LEU A 144 18.79 -0.52 -0.24
CA LEU A 144 20.06 -0.34 0.45
C LEU A 144 20.30 -1.51 1.43
N PRO A 145 21.56 -1.95 1.58
CA PRO A 145 21.89 -2.99 2.56
C PRO A 145 21.70 -2.46 3.99
N LEU A 146 21.38 -3.34 4.94
CA LEU A 146 21.14 -2.95 6.34
C LEU A 146 22.28 -2.15 6.97
N LYS A 147 23.53 -2.43 6.59
CA LYS A 147 24.71 -1.69 7.08
C LYS A 147 24.73 -0.21 6.67
N GLU A 148 24.01 0.17 5.63
CA GLU A 148 23.85 1.57 5.19
C GLU A 148 22.60 2.24 5.80
N LEU A 149 21.63 1.44 6.25
CA LEU A 149 20.38 1.92 6.85
C LEU A 149 20.44 1.98 8.39
N CYS A 150 21.31 1.19 8.99
CA CYS A 150 21.37 1.02 10.44
C CYS A 150 22.78 1.18 10.97
N VAL A 151 22.92 1.85 12.12
CA VAL A 151 24.14 1.84 12.92
C VAL A 151 23.93 0.87 14.07
N PHE A 152 24.72 -0.20 14.11
CA PHE A 152 24.69 -1.18 15.18
C PHE A 152 25.79 -0.85 16.20
N LYS A 153 25.40 -0.61 17.46
CA LYS A 153 26.35 -0.38 18.56
C LYS A 153 26.81 -1.69 19.18
N ASP A 154 25.97 -2.72 19.13
CA ASP A 154 26.20 -4.04 19.68
C ASP A 154 25.74 -5.13 18.72
N GLU A 155 26.09 -6.38 18.99
CA GLU A 155 25.55 -7.52 18.26
C GLU A 155 24.04 -7.64 18.48
N ILE A 156 23.31 -7.80 17.39
CA ILE A 156 21.86 -7.98 17.41
C ILE A 156 21.49 -9.44 17.20
N GLY A 157 20.52 -9.92 17.98
CA GLY A 157 19.97 -11.27 17.86
C GLY A 157 19.13 -11.46 16.59
N GLU A 158 18.90 -12.72 16.19
CA GLU A 158 18.11 -13.06 15.00
C GLU A 158 16.69 -12.46 14.97
N PRO A 159 15.93 -12.36 16.08
CA PRO A 159 14.61 -11.72 16.05
C PRO A 159 14.67 -10.28 15.54
N LEU A 160 15.61 -9.47 16.02
CA LEU A 160 15.76 -8.08 15.58
C LEU A 160 16.27 -8.00 14.13
N LYS A 161 17.19 -8.87 13.73
CA LYS A 161 17.64 -8.96 12.32
C LYS A 161 16.47 -9.23 11.38
N ASN A 162 15.53 -10.10 11.76
CA ASN A 162 14.35 -10.41 10.93
C ASN A 162 13.37 -9.24 10.85
N ILE A 163 13.16 -8.49 11.93
CA ILE A 163 12.39 -7.25 11.92
C ILE A 163 13.02 -6.24 10.96
N LEU A 164 14.33 -6.01 11.07
CA LEU A 164 15.05 -5.06 10.20
C LEU A 164 15.02 -5.48 8.72
N LYS A 165 15.12 -6.78 8.42
CA LYS A 165 14.93 -7.30 7.06
C LYS A 165 13.54 -6.98 6.52
N ALA A 166 12.49 -7.11 7.34
CA ALA A 166 11.13 -6.78 6.96
C ALA A 166 10.95 -5.27 6.74
N VAL A 167 11.44 -4.43 7.66
CA VAL A 167 11.41 -2.96 7.54
C VAL A 167 12.13 -2.49 6.28
N ARG A 168 13.30 -3.04 5.97
CA ARG A 168 14.06 -2.74 4.75
C ARG A 168 13.24 -2.96 3.47
N LEU A 169 12.27 -3.87 3.49
CA LEU A 169 11.43 -4.20 2.34
C LEU A 169 10.15 -3.38 2.27
N ALA A 170 9.90 -2.51 3.23
CA ALA A 170 8.74 -1.62 3.22
C ALA A 170 8.68 -0.76 1.93
N PRO A 171 7.48 -0.36 1.49
CA PRO A 171 7.35 0.60 0.40
C PRO A 171 8.12 1.88 0.71
N SER A 172 8.90 2.35 -0.26
CA SER A 172 9.59 3.63 -0.15
C SER A 172 9.55 4.35 -1.50
N ALA A 173 9.64 5.67 -1.46
CA ALA A 173 9.91 6.45 -2.67
C ALA A 173 11.29 6.08 -3.18
N MET A 174 11.60 5.88 -4.36
CA MET A 174 12.95 5.64 -4.97
C MET A 174 13.73 4.41 -4.47
N ASN A 175 13.13 3.53 -3.67
CA ASN A 175 13.74 2.30 -3.15
C ASN A 175 14.94 2.51 -2.20
N THR A 176 14.96 3.61 -1.51
CA THR A 176 15.94 3.92 -0.43
C THR A 176 15.42 3.53 0.92
#